data_17bba1626de58e3c5a36fc13e29ebb7d
#
_entry.id   17bba1626de58e3c5a36fc13e29ebb7d
#
_cell.length_a   1.000
_cell.length_b   1.000
_cell.length_c   1.000
_cell.angle_alpha   90.00
_cell.angle_beta   90.00
_cell.angle_gamma   90.00
#
_symmetry.space_group_name_H-M   'P 1'
#
loop_
_entity.id
_entity.type
_entity.pdbx_description
1 polymer ?
#
loop_
_entity_poly.entity_id
_entity_poly.type
_entity_poly.pdbx_seq_one_letter_code
_entity_poly.pdbx_strand_id
1 'polypeptide(L)'
;YTKKAQDLPALDHIKTSSDNTRSYGMILKNLFLKNELDCNAKYRQIFTECEEKLDTSDEILQISDFSRFLISCIDIPELIAARRSNYHFLTLELQKIGLQPVCALAENDCPLVFPLRVKNRDSFRSYLMEHKIYCAVHWPFDHFRPEFRPMAQKNAETLISLPIDQRYQKNDMTYLRDIIFQYGGELLF
;
A
#
# COMPACT_ATOMS: atom_id res chain seq x y z
N TYR A 1 -8.83 -6.89 -18.88
CA TYR A 1 -10.09 -7.17 -19.59
C TYR A 1 -11.02 -5.98 -19.35
N THR A 2 -11.02 -5.02 -20.26
CA THR A 2 -12.03 -3.98 -20.31
C THR A 2 -13.27 -4.56 -20.98
N LYS A 3 -14.29 -4.93 -20.21
CA LYS A 3 -15.63 -5.09 -20.77
C LYS A 3 -16.02 -3.76 -21.42
N LYS A 4 -16.65 -3.83 -22.59
CA LYS A 4 -17.25 -2.64 -23.20
C LYS A 4 -18.24 -2.03 -22.21
N ALA A 5 -18.32 -0.70 -22.14
CA ALA A 5 -19.23 0.01 -21.20
C ALA A 5 -20.69 -0.51 -21.26
N GLN A 6 -21.08 -1.10 -22.38
CA GLN A 6 -22.39 -1.74 -22.61
C GLN A 6 -22.63 -3.01 -21.79
N ASP A 7 -21.55 -3.65 -21.26
CA ASP A 7 -21.63 -4.91 -20.51
C ASP A 7 -21.69 -4.67 -18.98
N LEU A 8 -21.66 -3.43 -18.56
CA LEU A 8 -21.78 -3.07 -17.14
C LEU A 8 -23.28 -2.87 -16.79
N PRO A 9 -23.73 -3.38 -15.63
CA PRO A 9 -25.10 -3.10 -15.17
C PRO A 9 -25.29 -1.59 -15.00
N ALA A 10 -26.49 -1.11 -15.32
CA ALA A 10 -26.83 0.30 -15.08
C ALA A 10 -26.71 0.60 -13.60
N LEU A 11 -25.97 1.66 -13.25
CA LEU A 11 -25.68 2.05 -11.86
C LEU A 11 -26.93 2.38 -11.05
N ASP A 12 -27.99 2.82 -11.72
CA ASP A 12 -29.27 3.23 -11.12
C ASP A 12 -30.00 2.06 -10.41
N HIS A 13 -29.68 0.81 -10.76
CA HIS A 13 -30.27 -0.38 -10.16
C HIS A 13 -29.40 -0.99 -9.04
N ILE A 14 -28.21 -0.42 -8.79
CA ILE A 14 -27.30 -0.92 -7.77
C ILE A 14 -27.53 -0.15 -6.47
N LYS A 15 -27.87 -0.87 -5.39
CA LYS A 15 -28.09 -0.30 -4.07
C LYS A 15 -26.83 0.42 -3.56
N THR A 16 -27.00 1.62 -3.02
CA THR A 16 -25.92 2.35 -2.34
C THR A 16 -25.57 1.67 -1.01
N SER A 17 -24.30 1.51 -0.72
CA SER A 17 -23.83 1.01 0.55
C SER A 17 -24.16 2.01 1.68
N SER A 18 -24.68 1.49 2.78
CA SER A 18 -24.82 2.25 4.04
C SER A 18 -23.69 1.91 5.03
N ASP A 19 -22.78 1.01 4.66
CA ASP A 19 -21.71 0.55 5.53
C ASP A 19 -20.53 1.54 5.54
N ASN A 20 -20.30 2.16 6.68
CA ASN A 20 -19.20 3.09 6.94
C ASN A 20 -18.20 2.54 7.97
N THR A 21 -18.28 1.25 8.29
CA THR A 21 -17.48 0.61 9.35
C THR A 21 -15.98 0.78 9.12
N ARG A 22 -15.50 0.61 7.88
CA ARG A 22 -14.09 0.82 7.54
C ARG A 22 -13.66 2.27 7.75
N SER A 23 -14.48 3.25 7.35
CA SER A 23 -14.22 4.67 7.57
C SER A 23 -14.13 5.01 9.05
N TYR A 24 -15.01 4.44 9.88
CA TYR A 24 -14.94 4.57 11.33
C TYR A 24 -13.64 3.98 11.88
N GLY A 25 -13.21 2.80 11.43
CA GLY A 25 -11.92 2.22 11.77
C GLY A 25 -10.74 3.14 11.42
N MET A 26 -10.78 3.83 10.28
CA MET A 26 -9.75 4.80 9.87
C MET A 26 -9.71 6.03 10.79
N ILE A 27 -10.86 6.52 11.24
CA ILE A 27 -10.94 7.62 12.21
C ILE A 27 -10.31 7.19 13.54
N LEU A 28 -10.66 6.02 14.06
CA LEU A 28 -10.07 5.49 15.31
C LEU A 28 -8.55 5.31 15.17
N LYS A 29 -8.08 4.78 14.05
CA LYS A 29 -6.64 4.67 13.77
C LYS A 29 -5.94 6.02 13.80
N ASN A 30 -6.55 7.07 13.22
CA ASN A 30 -5.99 8.41 13.24
C ASN A 30 -5.89 8.97 14.67
N LEU A 31 -6.94 8.82 15.48
CA LEU A 31 -6.94 9.22 16.89
C LEU A 31 -5.88 8.48 17.70
N PHE A 32 -5.71 7.17 17.48
CA PHE A 32 -4.65 6.39 18.09
C PHE A 32 -3.26 6.88 17.71
N LEU A 33 -3.01 7.14 16.42
CA LEU A 33 -1.71 7.62 15.95
C LEU A 33 -1.34 9.02 16.46
N LYS A 34 -2.35 9.82 16.78
CA LYS A 34 -2.17 11.14 17.43
C LYS A 34 -2.04 11.08 18.96
N ASN A 35 -2.09 9.89 19.54
CA ASN A 35 -2.17 9.67 20.99
C ASN A 35 -3.38 10.35 21.67
N GLU A 36 -4.46 10.54 20.95
CA GLU A 36 -5.70 11.15 21.46
C GLU A 36 -6.64 10.11 22.07
N LEU A 37 -6.54 8.85 21.61
CA LEU A 37 -7.38 7.75 22.09
C LEU A 37 -6.64 6.42 22.03
N ASP A 38 -6.62 5.67 23.13
CA ASP A 38 -6.09 4.30 23.15
C ASP A 38 -7.16 3.33 22.61
N CYS A 39 -7.12 3.09 21.32
CA CYS A 39 -8.09 2.24 20.60
C CYS A 39 -7.43 1.28 19.59
N ASN A 40 -6.15 0.93 19.83
CA ASN A 40 -5.39 0.08 18.90
C ASN A 40 -6.09 -1.26 18.59
N ALA A 41 -6.50 -1.98 19.62
CA ALA A 41 -7.20 -3.25 19.44
C ALA A 41 -8.52 -3.10 18.65
N LYS A 42 -9.26 -2.02 18.95
CA LYS A 42 -10.58 -1.78 18.34
C LYS A 42 -10.50 -1.50 16.83
N TYR A 43 -9.63 -0.59 16.38
CA TYR A 43 -9.55 -0.31 14.94
C TYR A 43 -8.97 -1.49 14.15
N ARG A 44 -8.06 -2.27 14.74
CA ARG A 44 -7.53 -3.48 14.11
C ARG A 44 -8.62 -4.54 13.92
N GLN A 45 -9.42 -4.78 14.95
CA GLN A 45 -10.58 -5.68 14.87
C GLN A 45 -11.51 -5.25 13.74
N ILE A 46 -11.86 -3.97 13.67
CA ILE A 46 -12.73 -3.42 12.61
C ILE A 46 -12.15 -3.69 11.22
N PHE A 47 -10.84 -3.52 11.04
CA PHE A 47 -10.22 -3.79 9.74
C PHE A 47 -10.28 -5.27 9.37
N THR A 48 -10.02 -6.18 10.31
CA THR A 48 -10.13 -7.62 10.09
C THR A 48 -11.56 -8.00 9.68
N GLU A 49 -12.57 -7.55 10.42
CA GLU A 49 -13.98 -7.79 10.10
C GLU A 49 -14.38 -7.24 8.71
N CYS A 50 -13.84 -6.06 8.33
CA CYS A 50 -14.08 -5.50 7.00
C CYS A 50 -13.44 -6.33 5.87
N GLU A 51 -12.23 -6.85 6.06
CA GLU A 51 -11.58 -7.72 5.07
C GLU A 51 -12.33 -9.04 4.93
N GLU A 52 -12.68 -9.69 6.03
CA GLU A 52 -13.47 -10.94 6.04
C GLU A 52 -14.82 -10.76 5.32
N LYS A 53 -15.47 -9.61 5.53
CA LYS A 53 -16.72 -9.29 4.83
C LYS A 53 -16.52 -9.12 3.32
N LEU A 54 -15.43 -8.51 2.88
CA LEU A 54 -15.09 -8.37 1.47
C LEU A 54 -14.83 -9.73 0.82
N ASP A 55 -14.13 -10.63 1.52
CA ASP A 55 -13.78 -11.95 1.00
C ASP A 55 -15.01 -12.90 0.93
N THR A 56 -16.05 -12.64 1.70
CA THR A 56 -17.24 -13.51 1.80
C THR A 56 -18.48 -12.96 1.10
N SER A 57 -18.46 -11.71 0.64
CA SER A 57 -19.63 -11.05 0.03
C SER A 57 -19.52 -11.02 -1.49
N ASP A 58 -20.53 -11.57 -2.15
CA ASP A 58 -20.75 -11.43 -3.60
C ASP A 58 -21.59 -10.19 -3.95
N GLU A 59 -21.96 -9.37 -2.97
CA GLU A 59 -22.86 -8.25 -3.15
C GLU A 59 -22.14 -7.07 -3.84
N ILE A 60 -22.66 -6.64 -4.98
CA ILE A 60 -22.17 -5.44 -5.69
C ILE A 60 -22.96 -4.24 -5.20
N LEU A 61 -22.27 -3.26 -4.59
CA LEU A 61 -22.87 -2.06 -4.05
C LEU A 61 -22.22 -0.81 -4.65
N GLN A 62 -22.97 0.25 -4.74
CA GLN A 62 -22.41 1.58 -4.97
C GLN A 62 -21.67 2.05 -3.71
N ILE A 63 -20.69 2.92 -3.90
CA ILE A 63 -19.99 3.60 -2.81
C ILE A 63 -20.96 4.37 -1.92
N SER A 64 -20.76 4.33 -0.59
CA SER A 64 -21.59 5.10 0.35
C SER A 64 -21.46 6.61 0.13
N ASP A 65 -22.51 7.36 0.44
CA ASP A 65 -22.50 8.83 0.34
C ASP A 65 -21.42 9.46 1.22
N PHE A 66 -21.19 8.89 2.39
CA PHE A 66 -20.10 9.32 3.27
C PHE A 66 -18.72 9.11 2.63
N SER A 67 -18.46 7.96 2.04
CA SER A 67 -17.20 7.71 1.33
C SER A 67 -17.03 8.60 0.11
N ARG A 68 -18.14 8.86 -0.62
CA ARG A 68 -18.15 9.80 -1.76
C ARG A 68 -17.79 11.21 -1.31
N PHE A 69 -18.37 11.66 -0.19
CA PHE A 69 -18.03 12.95 0.42
C PHE A 69 -16.54 13.00 0.81
N LEU A 70 -16.02 12.01 1.50
CA LEU A 70 -14.61 11.97 1.88
C LEU A 70 -13.68 12.07 0.68
N ILE A 71 -13.96 11.35 -0.41
CA ILE A 71 -13.17 11.41 -1.65
C ILE A 71 -13.19 12.81 -2.25
N SER A 72 -14.34 13.51 -2.21
CA SER A 72 -14.44 14.88 -2.73
C SER A 72 -13.64 15.92 -1.93
N CYS A 73 -13.26 15.58 -0.68
CA CYS A 73 -12.42 16.43 0.17
C CYS A 73 -10.91 16.21 -0.04
N ILE A 74 -10.51 15.25 -0.87
CA ILE A 74 -9.09 14.93 -1.10
C ILE A 74 -8.55 15.86 -2.20
N ASP A 75 -7.45 16.57 -1.91
CA ASP A 75 -6.66 17.24 -2.93
C ASP A 75 -5.84 16.21 -3.71
N ILE A 76 -6.39 15.76 -4.83
CA ILE A 76 -5.76 14.73 -5.68
C ILE A 76 -4.44 15.21 -6.28
N PRO A 77 -4.33 16.44 -6.84
CA PRO A 77 -3.05 16.98 -7.29
C PRO A 77 -1.94 16.96 -6.22
N GLU A 78 -2.25 17.41 -5.00
CA GLU A 78 -1.30 17.41 -3.89
C GLU A 78 -0.87 15.98 -3.51
N LEU A 79 -1.84 15.05 -3.43
CA LEU A 79 -1.59 13.64 -3.16
C LEU A 79 -0.63 13.03 -4.20
N ILE A 80 -0.88 13.27 -5.48
CA ILE A 80 -0.04 12.77 -6.57
C ILE A 80 1.37 13.38 -6.45
N ALA A 81 1.48 14.69 -6.25
CA ALA A 81 2.75 15.39 -6.14
C ALA A 81 3.60 14.85 -4.97
N ALA A 82 3.00 14.65 -3.80
CA ALA A 82 3.68 14.12 -2.62
C ALA A 82 4.22 12.70 -2.87
N ARG A 83 3.39 11.78 -3.41
CA ARG A 83 3.80 10.41 -3.71
C ARG A 83 4.91 10.35 -4.75
N ARG A 84 4.81 11.14 -5.81
CA ARG A 84 5.84 11.24 -6.85
C ARG A 84 7.15 11.77 -6.29
N SER A 85 7.10 12.82 -5.47
CA SER A 85 8.28 13.40 -4.79
C SER A 85 8.99 12.35 -3.93
N ASN A 86 8.24 11.60 -3.11
CA ASN A 86 8.77 10.53 -2.28
C ASN A 86 9.40 9.41 -3.12
N TYR A 87 8.76 9.02 -4.21
CA TYR A 87 9.29 8.01 -5.13
C TYR A 87 10.61 8.46 -5.77
N HIS A 88 10.66 9.66 -6.30
CA HIS A 88 11.87 10.21 -6.92
C HIS A 88 13.01 10.36 -5.90
N PHE A 89 12.71 10.83 -4.69
CA PHE A 89 13.69 10.92 -3.62
C PHE A 89 14.34 9.55 -3.35
N LEU A 90 13.54 8.51 -3.12
CA LEU A 90 14.07 7.18 -2.86
C LEU A 90 14.82 6.61 -4.08
N THR A 91 14.35 6.86 -5.30
CA THR A 91 15.07 6.44 -6.51
C THR A 91 16.49 7.00 -6.53
N LEU A 92 16.64 8.32 -6.33
CA LEU A 92 17.94 8.99 -6.36
C LEU A 92 18.86 8.52 -5.22
N GLU A 93 18.31 8.36 -4.02
CA GLU A 93 19.10 7.98 -2.86
C GLU A 93 19.53 6.51 -2.91
N LEU A 94 18.62 5.60 -3.24
CA LEU A 94 18.92 4.17 -3.24
C LEU A 94 19.82 3.74 -4.40
N GLN A 95 19.82 4.49 -5.51
CA GLN A 95 20.77 4.28 -6.60
C GLN A 95 22.24 4.41 -6.15
N LYS A 96 22.52 5.22 -5.12
CA LYS A 96 23.88 5.39 -4.57
C LYS A 96 24.47 4.11 -3.99
N ILE A 97 23.61 3.18 -3.60
CA ILE A 97 23.99 1.85 -3.09
C ILE A 97 23.59 0.72 -4.03
N GLY A 98 23.33 1.03 -5.30
CA GLY A 98 23.03 0.05 -6.34
C GLY A 98 21.60 -0.49 -6.35
N LEU A 99 20.71 0.02 -5.49
CA LEU A 99 19.31 -0.38 -5.46
C LEU A 99 18.48 0.50 -6.39
N GLN A 100 17.55 -0.14 -7.13
CA GLN A 100 16.65 0.56 -8.05
C GLN A 100 15.21 0.03 -7.90
N PRO A 101 14.21 0.87 -8.15
CA PRO A 101 12.82 0.39 -8.20
C PRO A 101 12.65 -0.60 -9.34
N VAL A 102 11.73 -1.53 -9.16
CA VAL A 102 11.41 -2.56 -10.17
C VAL A 102 10.85 -1.98 -11.46
N CYS A 103 10.21 -0.82 -11.38
CA CYS A 103 9.66 -0.10 -12.52
C CYS A 103 9.99 1.40 -12.45
N ALA A 104 10.19 2.01 -13.60
CA ALA A 104 10.27 3.46 -13.69
C ALA A 104 8.87 4.07 -13.55
N LEU A 105 8.80 5.27 -13.00
CA LEU A 105 7.56 6.04 -12.88
C LEU A 105 7.29 6.80 -14.18
N ALA A 106 6.17 6.53 -14.83
CA ALA A 106 5.75 7.28 -16.00
C ALA A 106 5.18 8.67 -15.62
N GLU A 107 5.02 9.54 -16.62
CA GLU A 107 4.63 10.94 -16.40
C GLU A 107 3.31 11.10 -15.62
N ASN A 108 2.33 10.26 -15.92
CA ASN A 108 0.99 10.34 -15.33
C ASN A 108 0.73 9.32 -14.21
N ASP A 109 1.76 8.61 -13.74
CA ASP A 109 1.61 7.63 -12.68
C ASP A 109 1.45 8.27 -11.31
N CYS A 110 0.56 7.71 -10.50
CA CYS A 110 0.48 7.96 -9.07
C CYS A 110 0.92 6.70 -8.31
N PRO A 111 2.16 6.65 -7.80
CA PRO A 111 2.67 5.44 -7.19
C PRO A 111 1.98 5.14 -5.86
N LEU A 112 1.56 3.89 -5.66
CA LEU A 112 1.02 3.42 -4.38
C LEU A 112 2.14 3.16 -3.37
N VAL A 113 3.21 2.53 -3.83
CA VAL A 113 4.38 2.11 -3.05
C VAL A 113 5.64 2.27 -3.88
N PHE A 114 6.80 2.15 -3.25
CA PHE A 114 8.07 2.01 -3.95
C PHE A 114 8.46 0.53 -4.01
N PRO A 115 8.30 -0.14 -5.16
CA PRO A 115 8.57 -1.57 -5.30
C PRO A 115 10.08 -1.80 -5.44
N LEU A 116 10.65 -2.52 -4.49
CA LEU A 116 12.06 -2.85 -4.48
C LEU A 116 12.24 -4.37 -4.53
N ARG A 117 13.20 -4.84 -5.33
CA ARG A 117 13.61 -6.24 -5.33
C ARG A 117 14.89 -6.37 -4.52
N VAL A 118 14.84 -7.24 -3.50
CA VAL A 118 15.97 -7.45 -2.60
C VAL A 118 16.22 -8.93 -2.37
N LYS A 119 17.47 -9.28 -2.16
CA LYS A 119 17.87 -10.58 -1.63
C LYS A 119 17.49 -10.65 -0.14
N ASN A 120 17.13 -11.82 0.35
CA ASN A 120 16.75 -12.01 1.76
C ASN A 120 15.62 -11.06 2.24
N ARG A 121 14.58 -10.87 1.41
CA ARG A 121 13.46 -9.98 1.64
C ARG A 121 12.87 -10.06 3.05
N ASP A 122 12.68 -11.27 3.60
CA ASP A 122 12.03 -11.44 4.89
C ASP A 122 12.90 -10.97 6.06
N SER A 123 14.21 -11.21 6.00
CA SER A 123 15.17 -10.68 6.98
C SER A 123 15.21 -9.15 6.93
N PHE A 124 15.27 -8.59 5.73
CA PHE A 124 15.23 -7.14 5.54
C PHE A 124 13.92 -6.53 6.05
N ARG A 125 12.78 -7.16 5.77
CA ARG A 125 11.48 -6.73 6.28
C ARG A 125 11.44 -6.75 7.80
N SER A 126 11.97 -7.79 8.45
CA SER A 126 12.03 -7.89 9.91
C SER A 126 12.88 -6.74 10.50
N TYR A 127 14.03 -6.47 9.92
CA TYR A 127 14.87 -5.34 10.31
C TYR A 127 14.14 -3.99 10.18
N LEU A 128 13.44 -3.76 9.07
CA LEU A 128 12.63 -2.54 8.91
C LEU A 128 11.52 -2.43 9.97
N MET A 129 10.88 -3.54 10.33
CA MET A 129 9.85 -3.56 11.38
C MET A 129 10.40 -3.23 12.77
N GLU A 130 11.62 -3.65 13.10
CA GLU A 130 12.32 -3.26 14.34
C GLU A 130 12.51 -1.73 14.41
N HIS A 131 12.73 -1.10 13.27
CA HIS A 131 12.83 0.36 13.12
C HIS A 131 11.48 1.06 12.88
N LYS A 132 10.34 0.38 13.17
CA LYS A 132 8.97 0.90 13.00
C LYS A 132 8.57 1.25 11.56
N ILE A 133 9.25 0.68 10.58
CA ILE A 133 8.94 0.80 9.16
C ILE A 133 8.19 -0.45 8.73
N TYR A 134 6.90 -0.30 8.42
CA TYR A 134 6.01 -1.42 8.08
C TYR A 134 5.80 -1.48 6.58
N CYS A 135 6.42 -2.49 5.97
CA CYS A 135 6.35 -2.72 4.52
C CYS A 135 5.39 -3.83 4.19
N ALA A 136 4.54 -3.59 3.20
CA ALA A 136 3.66 -4.61 2.67
C ALA A 136 4.44 -5.61 1.79
N VAL A 137 4.04 -6.86 1.88
CA VAL A 137 4.38 -7.91 0.91
C VAL A 137 3.10 -8.20 0.16
N HIS A 138 3.03 -7.74 -1.08
CA HIS A 138 1.84 -7.91 -1.88
C HIS A 138 1.85 -9.30 -2.52
N TRP A 139 0.78 -10.01 -2.20
CA TRP A 139 0.38 -11.32 -2.69
C TRP A 139 1.41 -12.43 -2.47
N PRO A 140 1.43 -13.02 -1.25
CA PRO A 140 2.15 -14.25 -1.01
C PRO A 140 1.63 -15.34 -1.96
N PHE A 141 2.55 -16.21 -2.39
CA PHE A 141 2.29 -17.15 -3.48
C PHE A 141 2.05 -18.58 -2.96
N ASP A 142 1.23 -18.71 -1.90
CA ASP A 142 1.12 -19.95 -1.11
C ASP A 142 0.39 -21.10 -1.82
N HIS A 143 -0.36 -20.83 -2.89
CA HIS A 143 -1.29 -21.82 -3.48
C HIS A 143 -1.16 -22.02 -4.99
N PHE A 144 -0.16 -21.44 -5.64
CA PHE A 144 0.04 -21.60 -7.08
C PHE A 144 1.14 -22.62 -7.40
N ARG A 145 0.97 -23.37 -8.47
CA ARG A 145 1.95 -24.31 -8.97
C ARG A 145 3.17 -23.55 -9.51
N PRO A 146 4.33 -23.61 -8.84
CA PRO A 146 5.51 -22.79 -9.17
C PRO A 146 6.07 -23.11 -10.55
N GLU A 147 5.90 -24.35 -11.04
CA GLU A 147 6.41 -24.84 -12.31
C GLU A 147 5.89 -24.08 -13.53
N PHE A 148 4.73 -23.43 -13.41
CA PHE A 148 4.13 -22.69 -14.52
C PHE A 148 4.43 -21.18 -14.54
N ARG A 149 5.00 -20.63 -13.45
CA ARG A 149 5.23 -19.19 -13.34
C ARG A 149 6.47 -18.85 -12.50
N PRO A 150 7.68 -19.22 -12.93
CA PRO A 150 8.91 -19.01 -12.14
C PRO A 150 9.20 -17.52 -11.84
N MET A 151 8.81 -16.61 -12.74
CA MET A 151 8.98 -15.18 -12.53
C MET A 151 8.02 -14.64 -11.45
N ALA A 152 6.80 -15.12 -11.41
CA ALA A 152 5.83 -14.71 -10.38
C ALA A 152 6.27 -15.20 -8.99
N GLN A 153 6.79 -16.42 -8.88
CA GLN A 153 7.37 -16.93 -7.65
C GLN A 153 8.57 -16.10 -7.20
N LYS A 154 9.53 -15.85 -8.12
CA LYS A 154 10.68 -14.99 -7.80
C LYS A 154 10.25 -13.60 -7.30
N ASN A 155 9.24 -13.01 -7.91
CA ASN A 155 8.71 -11.74 -7.46
C ASN A 155 8.09 -11.85 -6.06
N ALA A 156 7.28 -12.87 -5.79
CA ALA A 156 6.67 -13.10 -4.48
C ALA A 156 7.71 -13.27 -3.35
N GLU A 157 8.86 -13.86 -3.67
CA GLU A 157 9.94 -14.10 -2.70
C GLU A 157 10.84 -12.89 -2.48
N THR A 158 10.97 -11.99 -3.46
CA THR A 158 12.00 -10.95 -3.46
C THR A 158 11.47 -9.52 -3.42
N LEU A 159 10.19 -9.30 -3.76
CA LEU A 159 9.60 -7.97 -3.76
C LEU A 159 9.22 -7.52 -2.36
N ILE A 160 9.55 -6.26 -2.05
CA ILE A 160 9.07 -5.52 -0.89
C ILE A 160 8.54 -4.17 -1.34
N SER A 161 7.47 -3.72 -0.71
CA SER A 161 6.81 -2.45 -1.02
C SER A 161 7.11 -1.43 0.07
N LEU A 162 8.06 -0.52 -0.20
CA LEU A 162 8.39 0.54 0.75
C LEU A 162 7.28 1.61 0.76
N PRO A 163 6.93 2.15 1.95
CA PRO A 163 5.89 3.15 2.08
C PRO A 163 6.37 4.52 1.55
N ILE A 164 5.56 5.14 0.67
CA ILE A 164 5.84 6.45 0.07
C ILE A 164 4.57 7.31 -0.03
N ASP A 165 3.52 6.95 0.67
CA ASP A 165 2.24 7.64 0.52
C ASP A 165 2.31 9.11 1.00
N GLN A 166 1.27 9.89 0.68
CA GLN A 166 1.21 11.33 0.92
C GLN A 166 1.28 11.76 2.40
N ARG A 167 1.21 10.82 3.34
CA ARG A 167 1.36 11.10 4.77
C ARG A 167 2.82 11.31 5.18
N TYR A 168 3.75 10.82 4.37
CA TYR A 168 5.19 10.90 4.64
C TYR A 168 5.80 12.14 4.00
N GLN A 169 6.61 12.82 4.79
CA GLN A 169 7.34 14.01 4.39
C GLN A 169 8.82 13.68 4.11
N LYS A 170 9.58 14.67 3.70
CA LYS A 170 11.00 14.52 3.38
C LYS A 170 11.82 13.92 4.54
N ASN A 171 11.50 14.29 5.79
CA ASN A 171 12.20 13.75 6.96
C ASN A 171 11.94 12.25 7.14
N ASP A 172 10.71 11.79 6.90
CA ASP A 172 10.35 10.38 6.98
C ASP A 172 11.06 9.58 5.88
N MET A 173 11.14 10.14 4.67
CA MET A 173 11.88 9.51 3.55
C MET A 173 13.39 9.48 3.82
N THR A 174 13.93 10.53 4.45
CA THR A 174 15.33 10.56 4.87
C THR A 174 15.59 9.48 5.93
N TYR A 175 14.72 9.36 6.93
CA TYR A 175 14.81 8.29 7.92
C TYR A 175 14.77 6.90 7.28
N LEU A 176 13.81 6.65 6.39
CA LEU A 176 13.69 5.38 5.67
C LEU A 176 14.98 5.06 4.90
N ARG A 177 15.54 6.03 4.17
CA ARG A 177 16.82 5.89 3.47
C ARG A 177 17.95 5.52 4.43
N ASP A 178 18.07 6.23 5.55
CA ASP A 178 19.17 6.04 6.50
C ASP A 178 19.12 4.65 7.14
N ILE A 179 17.92 4.16 7.48
CA ILE A 179 17.73 2.80 7.98
C ILE A 179 18.11 1.76 6.91
N ILE A 180 17.75 1.98 5.65
CA ILE A 180 18.16 1.08 4.55
C ILE A 180 19.69 1.07 4.39
N PHE A 181 20.33 2.22 4.47
CA PHE A 181 21.79 2.35 4.35
C PHE A 181 22.55 1.68 5.50
N GLN A 182 21.95 1.63 6.70
CA GLN A 182 22.50 1.00 7.88
C GLN A 182 22.32 -0.54 7.90
N TYR A 183 21.49 -1.08 7.01
CA TYR A 183 21.28 -2.52 6.97
C TYR A 183 22.56 -3.26 6.58
N GLY A 184 23.11 -4.04 7.54
CA GLY A 184 24.34 -4.80 7.32
C GLY A 184 24.16 -6.11 6.53
N GLY A 185 22.96 -6.46 6.15
CA GLY A 185 22.64 -7.63 5.34
C GLY A 185 22.80 -7.38 3.84
N GLU A 186 22.84 -8.46 3.08
CA GLU A 186 22.98 -8.39 1.63
C GLU A 186 21.63 -8.11 0.97
N LEU A 187 21.50 -6.98 0.26
CA LEU A 187 20.31 -6.56 -0.45
C LEU A 187 20.37 -6.80 -1.97
N LEU A 188 21.56 -6.80 -2.55
CA LEU A 188 21.76 -6.97 -3.99
C LEU A 188 21.87 -8.46 -4.37
N PHE A 189 21.46 -8.80 -5.60
CA PHE A 189 21.58 -10.13 -6.17
C PHE A 189 22.96 -10.33 -6.83
#